data_519cfd53e1da2fa4a9b370409d6b3d4a
#
_entry.id   519cfd53e1da2fa4a9b370409d6b3d4a
#
_cell.length_a   1.000
_cell.length_b   1.000
_cell.length_c   1.000
_cell.angle_alpha   90.00
_cell.angle_beta   90.00
_cell.angle_gamma   90.00
#
_symmetry.space_group_name_H-M   'P 1'
#
loop_
_entity.id
_entity.type
_entity.pdbx_description
1 polymer ?
#
loop_
_entity_poly.entity_id
_entity_poly.type
_entity_poly.pdbx_seq_one_letter_code
_entity_poly.pdbx_strand_id
1 'polypeptide(L)'
;IIGEGGSGGAVAFATANKVAMLEHSVYSVISPEGCASILWKDAEKMREAAEALRLTAEDLYALGISDQIIKEPVGGAHRDPEQAIESVKVAIDSMLSALKAKKPKELIKERRKKFLKLGSKGLAA
;
A
#
# COMPACT_ATOMS: atom_id res chain seq x y z
N ILE A 1 -1.76 0.66 8.28
CA ILE A 1 -1.47 -0.73 7.88
C ILE A 1 -2.57 -1.17 6.93
N ILE A 2 -2.19 -1.77 5.81
CA ILE A 2 -3.11 -2.24 4.76
C ILE A 2 -3.01 -3.75 4.65
N GLY A 3 -4.14 -4.43 4.81
CA GLY A 3 -4.34 -5.84 4.45
C GLY A 3 -5.08 -5.94 3.11
N GLU A 4 -6.17 -5.20 2.97
CA GLU A 4 -6.89 -5.00 1.73
C GLU A 4 -7.40 -3.56 1.70
N GLY A 5 -7.14 -2.85 0.63
CA GLY A 5 -7.58 -1.47 0.48
C GLY A 5 -8.04 -1.17 -0.93
N GLY A 6 -9.26 -0.64 -1.06
CA GLY A 6 -9.84 -0.31 -2.36
C GLY A 6 -10.60 1.02 -2.37
N SER A 7 -10.75 1.58 -3.56
CA SER A 7 -11.58 2.74 -3.87
C SER A 7 -11.33 3.94 -2.94
N GLY A 8 -12.39 4.56 -2.43
CA GLY A 8 -12.31 5.70 -1.50
C GLY A 8 -11.58 5.39 -0.19
N GLY A 9 -11.68 4.14 0.31
CA GLY A 9 -10.90 3.67 1.45
C GLY A 9 -9.40 3.68 1.18
N ALA A 10 -8.99 3.33 -0.04
CA ALA A 10 -7.59 3.41 -0.46
C ALA A 10 -7.05 4.83 -0.33
N VAL A 11 -7.79 5.84 -0.79
CA VAL A 11 -7.39 7.26 -0.66
C VAL A 11 -7.27 7.66 0.81
N ALA A 12 -8.24 7.29 1.64
CA ALA A 12 -8.24 7.63 3.06
C ALA A 12 -7.02 7.06 3.81
N PHE A 13 -6.67 5.79 3.58
CA PHE A 13 -5.51 5.16 4.22
C PHE A 13 -4.17 5.71 3.73
N ALA A 14 -4.08 6.15 2.48
CA ALA A 14 -2.86 6.71 1.93
C ALA A 14 -2.50 8.09 2.48
N THR A 15 -3.42 8.80 3.17
CA THR A 15 -3.16 10.16 3.68
C THR A 15 -2.17 10.20 4.85
N ALA A 16 -1.73 9.07 5.36
CA ALA A 16 -0.78 8.95 6.47
C ALA A 16 0.66 9.33 6.08
N ASN A 17 1.46 9.72 7.07
CA ASN A 17 2.90 9.96 6.90
C ASN A 17 3.65 8.68 6.54
N LYS A 18 3.22 7.54 7.11
CA LYS A 18 3.74 6.21 6.85
C LYS A 18 2.61 5.26 6.50
N VAL A 19 2.83 4.46 5.47
CA VAL A 19 1.92 3.43 5.00
C VAL A 19 2.69 2.12 4.93
N ALA A 20 2.21 1.09 5.61
CA ALA A 20 2.76 -0.25 5.51
C ALA A 20 1.71 -1.22 4.98
N MET A 21 2.14 -2.25 4.28
CA MET A 21 1.30 -3.30 3.73
C MET A 21 1.72 -4.65 4.28
N LEU A 22 0.78 -5.53 4.53
CA LEU A 22 1.08 -6.95 4.73
C LEU A 22 1.61 -7.53 3.41
N GLU A 23 2.45 -8.55 3.50
CA GLU A 23 3.15 -9.14 2.36
C GLU A 23 2.21 -9.61 1.24
N HIS A 24 1.08 -10.20 1.61
CA HIS A 24 0.09 -10.71 0.67
C HIS A 24 -1.12 -9.79 0.49
N SER A 25 -0.98 -8.53 0.92
CA SER A 25 -2.04 -7.53 0.79
C SER A 25 -2.13 -6.95 -0.61
N VAL A 26 -3.32 -6.45 -0.93
CA VAL A 26 -3.59 -5.73 -2.17
C VAL A 26 -4.12 -4.32 -1.86
N TYR A 27 -3.75 -3.37 -2.71
CA TYR A 27 -4.16 -1.99 -2.55
C TYR A 27 -4.34 -1.33 -3.91
N SER A 28 -5.57 -0.94 -4.23
CA SER A 28 -5.93 -0.37 -5.53
C SER A 28 -7.08 0.61 -5.40
N VAL A 29 -7.21 1.52 -6.36
CA VAL A 29 -8.33 2.46 -6.45
C VAL A 29 -9.59 1.81 -7.02
N ILE A 30 -9.45 0.70 -7.73
CA ILE A 30 -10.53 -0.02 -8.42
C ILE A 30 -10.20 -1.52 -8.45
N SER A 31 -11.22 -2.38 -8.52
CA SER A 31 -11.01 -3.80 -8.74
C SER A 31 -10.50 -4.09 -10.17
N PRO A 32 -9.76 -5.19 -10.39
CA PRO A 32 -9.34 -5.58 -11.73
C PRO A 32 -10.49 -5.72 -12.71
N GLU A 33 -11.62 -6.28 -12.29
CA GLU A 33 -12.83 -6.43 -13.11
C GLU A 33 -13.42 -5.07 -13.49
N GLY A 34 -13.48 -4.14 -12.53
CA GLY A 34 -13.94 -2.78 -12.78
C GLY A 34 -13.01 -2.04 -13.76
N CYS A 35 -11.71 -2.19 -13.57
CA CYS A 35 -10.70 -1.63 -14.47
C CYS A 35 -10.83 -2.20 -15.89
N ALA A 36 -10.96 -3.52 -16.01
CA ALA A 36 -11.14 -4.22 -17.29
C ALA A 36 -12.40 -3.75 -18.02
N SER A 37 -13.49 -3.64 -17.30
CA SER A 37 -14.78 -3.17 -17.86
C SER A 37 -14.69 -1.75 -18.40
N ILE A 38 -13.95 -0.86 -17.73
CA ILE A 38 -13.78 0.54 -18.15
C ILE A 38 -12.82 0.66 -19.34
N LEU A 39 -11.66 0.02 -19.27
CA LEU A 39 -10.60 0.20 -20.27
C LEU A 39 -10.81 -0.64 -21.52
N TRP A 40 -11.25 -1.88 -21.38
CA TRP A 40 -11.43 -2.82 -22.49
C TRP A 40 -12.90 -3.12 -22.83
N LYS A 41 -13.85 -2.63 -22.03
CA LYS A 41 -15.28 -2.95 -22.13
C LYS A 41 -15.56 -4.47 -22.03
N ASP A 42 -14.69 -5.17 -21.34
CA ASP A 42 -14.68 -6.63 -21.22
C ASP A 42 -14.15 -7.02 -19.84
N ALA A 43 -15.03 -7.49 -18.95
CA ALA A 43 -14.66 -7.89 -17.58
C ALA A 43 -13.78 -9.16 -17.54
N GLU A 44 -13.79 -9.99 -18.62
CA GLU A 44 -12.96 -11.20 -18.66
C GLU A 44 -11.46 -10.89 -18.73
N LYS A 45 -11.10 -9.64 -19.12
CA LYS A 45 -9.73 -9.14 -19.11
C LYS A 45 -9.23 -8.68 -17.72
N MET A 46 -9.83 -9.21 -16.66
CA MET A 46 -9.44 -8.87 -15.29
C MET A 46 -7.99 -9.24 -14.97
N ARG A 47 -7.42 -10.27 -15.62
CA ARG A 47 -6.05 -10.69 -15.40
C ARG A 47 -5.05 -9.65 -15.91
N GLU A 48 -5.24 -9.19 -17.13
CA GLU A 48 -4.43 -8.14 -17.75
C GLU A 48 -4.58 -6.83 -16.97
N ALA A 49 -5.79 -6.54 -16.48
CA ALA A 49 -6.03 -5.38 -15.63
C ALA A 49 -5.29 -5.48 -14.30
N ALA A 50 -5.28 -6.66 -13.64
CA ALA A 50 -4.55 -6.87 -12.39
C ALA A 50 -3.04 -6.68 -12.55
N GLU A 51 -2.46 -7.19 -13.64
CA GLU A 51 -1.05 -7.00 -13.98
C GLU A 51 -0.72 -5.52 -14.22
N ALA A 52 -1.55 -4.82 -14.98
CA ALA A 52 -1.37 -3.40 -15.27
C ALA A 52 -1.52 -2.49 -14.04
N LEU A 53 -2.41 -2.83 -13.12
CA LEU A 53 -2.67 -2.08 -11.88
C LEU A 53 -1.52 -2.17 -10.87
N ARG A 54 -0.67 -3.21 -10.94
CA ARG A 54 0.48 -3.40 -10.03
C ARG A 54 0.08 -3.21 -8.57
N LEU A 55 -0.92 -3.97 -8.13
CA LEU A 55 -1.62 -3.77 -6.85
C LEU A 55 -1.01 -4.54 -5.65
N THR A 56 0.11 -5.26 -5.86
CA THR A 56 0.77 -6.04 -4.81
C THR A 56 1.60 -5.17 -3.87
N ALA A 57 1.89 -5.70 -2.67
CA ALA A 57 2.72 -4.99 -1.70
C ALA A 57 4.12 -4.66 -2.26
N GLU A 58 4.71 -5.57 -3.04
CA GLU A 58 6.03 -5.39 -3.65
C GLU A 58 6.01 -4.30 -4.72
N ASP A 59 5.02 -4.31 -5.61
CA ASP A 59 4.87 -3.28 -6.63
C ASP A 59 4.71 -1.89 -6.01
N LEU A 60 3.83 -1.78 -5.02
CA LEU A 60 3.54 -0.50 -4.40
C LEU A 60 4.68 0.03 -3.53
N TYR A 61 5.48 -0.87 -2.97
CA TYR A 61 6.73 -0.51 -2.31
C TYR A 61 7.76 0.01 -3.33
N ALA A 62 7.94 -0.68 -4.45
CA ALA A 62 8.83 -0.25 -5.54
C ALA A 62 8.42 1.11 -6.12
N LEU A 63 7.11 1.38 -6.24
CA LEU A 63 6.56 2.68 -6.67
C LEU A 63 6.66 3.78 -5.61
N GLY A 64 6.99 3.44 -4.36
CA GLY A 64 7.10 4.38 -3.24
C GLY A 64 5.74 4.81 -2.65
N ILE A 65 4.68 4.06 -2.93
CA ILE A 65 3.35 4.27 -2.36
C ILE A 65 3.30 3.69 -0.95
N SER A 66 3.78 2.46 -0.77
CA SER A 66 4.02 1.85 0.54
C SER A 66 5.43 2.19 1.04
N ASP A 67 5.58 2.41 2.35
CA ASP A 67 6.87 2.68 3.00
C ASP A 67 7.51 1.42 3.57
N GLN A 68 6.73 0.37 3.80
CA GLN A 68 7.19 -0.88 4.40
C GLN A 68 6.29 -2.05 4.03
N ILE A 69 6.90 -3.21 3.80
CA ILE A 69 6.22 -4.49 3.70
C ILE A 69 6.40 -5.24 5.02
N ILE A 70 5.30 -5.70 5.60
CA ILE A 70 5.28 -6.50 6.84
C ILE A 70 5.17 -7.96 6.43
N LYS A 71 6.18 -8.75 6.79
CA LYS A 71 6.19 -10.18 6.50
C LYS A 71 5.09 -10.92 7.23
N GLU A 72 4.49 -11.86 6.56
CA GLU A 72 3.46 -12.72 7.10
C GLU A 72 4.00 -14.12 7.39
N PRO A 73 3.37 -14.86 8.30
CA PRO A 73 3.67 -16.27 8.51
C PRO A 73 3.50 -17.09 7.23
N VAL A 74 4.19 -18.22 7.13
CA VAL A 74 4.04 -19.15 6.01
C VAL A 74 2.57 -19.58 5.89
N GLY A 75 1.98 -19.33 4.75
CA GLY A 75 0.57 -19.60 4.45
C GLY A 75 -0.38 -18.44 4.80
N GLY A 76 0.15 -17.27 5.21
CA GLY A 76 -0.60 -16.04 5.46
C GLY A 76 -0.95 -15.79 6.92
N ALA A 77 -1.38 -14.57 7.23
CA ALA A 77 -1.66 -14.10 8.59
C ALA A 77 -2.68 -14.96 9.36
N HIS A 78 -3.64 -15.56 8.66
CA HIS A 78 -4.67 -16.41 9.27
C HIS A 78 -4.14 -17.76 9.79
N ARG A 79 -2.96 -18.20 9.34
CA ARG A 79 -2.33 -19.46 9.79
C ARG A 79 -1.65 -19.33 11.13
N ASP A 80 -1.07 -18.17 11.41
CA ASP A 80 -0.48 -17.83 12.69
C ASP A 80 -0.78 -16.37 13.02
N PRO A 81 -1.98 -16.10 13.57
CA PRO A 81 -2.39 -14.74 13.90
C PRO A 81 -1.50 -14.08 14.95
N GLU A 82 -0.94 -14.85 15.89
CA GLU A 82 -0.08 -14.32 16.95
C GLU A 82 1.23 -13.78 16.37
N GLN A 83 1.88 -14.55 15.48
CA GLN A 83 3.07 -14.11 14.79
C GLN A 83 2.78 -12.90 13.88
N ALA A 84 1.65 -12.89 13.18
CA ALA A 84 1.24 -11.78 12.33
C ALA A 84 1.03 -10.50 13.14
N ILE A 85 0.35 -10.59 14.30
CA ILE A 85 0.14 -9.46 15.21
C ILE A 85 1.47 -8.91 15.73
N GLU A 86 2.39 -9.77 16.14
CA GLU A 86 3.70 -9.33 16.63
C GLU A 86 4.52 -8.65 15.51
N SER A 87 4.48 -9.18 14.29
CA SER A 87 5.12 -8.53 13.13
C SER A 87 4.56 -7.13 12.86
N VAL A 88 3.24 -6.97 12.94
CA VAL A 88 2.56 -5.67 12.79
C VAL A 88 2.94 -4.73 13.93
N LYS A 89 2.97 -5.21 15.18
CA LYS A 89 3.36 -4.42 16.35
C LYS A 89 4.79 -3.87 16.21
N VAL A 90 5.74 -4.70 15.84
CA VAL A 90 7.13 -4.29 15.60
C VAL A 90 7.21 -3.22 14.51
N ALA A 91 6.48 -3.37 13.42
CA ALA A 91 6.42 -2.39 12.35
C ALA A 91 5.82 -1.05 12.82
N ILE A 92 4.72 -1.08 13.59
CA ILE A 92 4.08 0.11 14.16
C ILE A 92 5.06 0.83 15.10
N ASP A 93 5.68 0.12 16.03
CA ASP A 93 6.61 0.71 17.01
C ASP A 93 7.79 1.38 16.31
N SER A 94 8.36 0.76 15.30
CA SER A 94 9.43 1.33 14.49
C SER A 94 9.00 2.61 13.77
N MET A 95 7.86 2.57 13.07
CA MET A 95 7.34 3.73 12.34
C MET A 95 6.96 4.88 13.28
N LEU A 96 6.30 4.59 14.40
CA LEU A 96 5.92 5.60 15.39
C LEU A 96 7.13 6.23 16.06
N SER A 97 8.15 5.44 16.41
CA SER A 97 9.39 5.96 16.99
C SER A 97 10.08 6.94 16.06
N ALA A 98 10.17 6.61 14.77
CA ALA A 98 10.73 7.50 13.75
C ALA A 98 9.91 8.79 13.55
N LEU A 99 8.58 8.73 13.69
CA LEU A 99 7.71 9.90 13.57
C LEU A 99 7.72 10.78 14.84
N LYS A 100 7.73 10.18 16.04
CA LYS A 100 7.78 10.89 17.32
C LYS A 100 9.05 11.73 17.50
N ALA A 101 10.15 11.35 16.87
CA ALA A 101 11.40 12.10 16.89
C ALA A 101 11.34 13.43 16.11
N LYS A 102 10.28 13.68 15.34
CA LYS A 102 10.15 14.83 14.45
C LYS A 102 9.16 15.87 14.99
N LYS A 103 9.42 17.15 14.65
CA LYS A 103 8.50 18.24 14.98
C LYS A 103 7.24 18.19 14.10
N PRO A 104 6.07 18.65 14.58
CA PRO A 104 4.82 18.64 13.81
C PRO A 104 4.92 19.28 12.41
N LYS A 105 5.63 20.43 12.31
CA LYS A 105 5.85 21.11 11.03
C LYS A 105 6.66 20.28 10.04
N GLU A 106 7.61 19.49 10.51
CA GLU A 106 8.43 18.59 9.68
C GLU A 106 7.58 17.43 9.16
N LEU A 107 6.74 16.85 10.00
CA LEU A 107 5.81 15.77 9.61
C LEU A 107 4.87 16.21 8.49
N ILE A 108 4.31 17.41 8.59
CA ILE A 108 3.43 17.98 7.55
C ILE A 108 4.21 18.20 6.25
N LYS A 109 5.41 18.78 6.34
CA LYS A 109 6.27 19.05 5.17
C LYS A 109 6.69 17.76 4.47
N GLU A 110 7.10 16.75 5.22
CA GLU A 110 7.50 15.44 4.67
C GLU A 110 6.33 14.74 3.98
N ARG A 111 5.14 14.72 4.61
CA ARG A 111 3.95 14.16 4.01
C ARG A 111 3.60 14.85 2.69
N ARG A 112 3.59 16.17 2.66
CA ARG A 112 3.39 16.96 1.45
C ARG A 112 4.39 16.61 0.35
N LYS A 113 5.68 16.53 0.70
CA LYS A 113 6.74 16.15 -0.23
C LYS A 113 6.56 14.73 -0.76
N LYS A 114 6.11 13.80 0.09
CA LYS A 114 5.77 12.42 -0.32
C LYS A 114 4.72 12.44 -1.42
N PHE A 115 3.58 13.11 -1.19
CA PHE A 115 2.49 13.17 -2.17
C PHE A 115 2.90 13.81 -3.48
N LEU A 116 3.67 14.90 -3.45
CA LEU A 116 4.16 15.56 -4.67
C LEU A 116 5.13 14.69 -5.49
N LYS A 117 5.71 13.65 -4.89
CA LYS A 117 6.58 12.70 -5.57
C LYS A 117 5.87 11.46 -6.09
N LEU A 118 4.64 11.20 -5.64
CA LEU A 118 3.87 10.06 -6.13
C LEU A 118 3.63 10.20 -7.64
N GLY A 119 3.77 9.09 -8.37
CA GLY A 119 3.64 9.07 -9.83
C GLY A 119 4.91 9.43 -10.61
N SER A 120 5.91 10.09 -9.99
CA SER A 120 7.14 10.47 -10.72
C SER A 120 7.94 9.26 -11.24
N LYS A 121 7.81 8.10 -10.59
CA LYS A 121 8.47 6.85 -11.02
C LYS A 121 7.70 6.10 -12.11
N GLY A 122 6.41 6.38 -12.28
CA GLY A 122 5.56 5.71 -13.26
C GLY A 122 5.37 6.49 -14.57
N LEU A 123 5.79 7.76 -14.59
CA LEU A 123 5.66 8.64 -15.77
C LEU A 123 6.94 8.70 -16.62
N ALA A 124 8.02 8.05 -16.18
CA ALA A 124 9.27 7.96 -16.93
C ALA A 124 9.28 6.71 -17.82
N ALA A 125 8.35 6.63 -18.76
CA ALA A 125 8.35 5.65 -19.84
C ALA A 125 8.14 6.36 -21.16
#